data_9367055a3c300a6f11d48912e7785359
#
_entry.id   9367055a3c300a6f11d48912e7785359
#
_cell.length_a   1.000
_cell.length_b   1.000
_cell.length_c   1.000
_cell.angle_alpha   90.00
_cell.angle_beta   90.00
_cell.angle_gamma   90.00
#
_symmetry.space_group_name_H-M   'P 1'
#
loop_
_entity.id
_entity.type
_entity.pdbx_description
1 polymer ?
#
loop_
_entity_poly.entity_id
_entity_poly.type
_entity_poly.pdbx_seq_one_letter_code
_entity_poly.pdbx_strand_id
1 'polypeptide(L)'
;MVHSSIPMTLLLSLLFAGAAVAQEWTRFRGPDGQGISAAKGIPVQWTDQDYRWKARLPAGGHSSPVIWGKRVFVTCEDPNSPGGILLALDASTGATLWQKQYRLTPYRFHSDNSYAAATPAVDGDCVYVLWQTAAETILAALDHRGQEIWRRNLPGIHSQFGPGASPVVFGDVVVFTHEQEGDETHPSAWIALDRRTGQTRWSRQRQNSETSCSTPCVYRPEESRPQLIFTSETHGVTGIDPDTGSILWELPSVLPARVVGSPVLANDLVISACGKGSTGNQLVAVRIPPGNGGAPPRLVYTHTGRSTPYVPTPLAKDGFLYTFHDQGEVCCLRVDTGKLLWSEKPVGRFYGSPVWVNGLLYCIDRQGKVVVLAAEPTYKLLAVNSLGEKSHATPAVAENTMYLRTYSHLICIGGTRR
;
A
#
# COMPACT_ATOMS: atom_id res chain seq x y z
N MET A 1 -73.07 30.27 -4.29
CA MET A 1 -72.05 29.83 -3.33
C MET A 1 -71.37 28.63 -3.95
N VAL A 2 -70.18 28.83 -4.48
CA VAL A 2 -69.39 27.76 -5.11
C VAL A 2 -68.21 27.43 -4.15
N HIS A 3 -68.24 26.23 -3.58
CA HIS A 3 -67.12 25.76 -2.72
C HIS A 3 -66.01 25.17 -3.62
N SER A 4 -64.89 25.85 -3.64
CA SER A 4 -63.66 25.38 -4.23
C SER A 4 -62.86 24.55 -3.21
N SER A 5 -62.73 23.25 -3.44
CA SER A 5 -61.85 22.33 -2.67
C SER A 5 -60.51 22.25 -3.33
N ILE A 6 -59.45 22.66 -2.62
CA ILE A 6 -58.06 22.53 -3.02
C ILE A 6 -57.56 21.13 -2.61
N PRO A 7 -56.97 20.31 -3.50
CA PRO A 7 -56.37 19.04 -3.08
C PRO A 7 -55.01 19.28 -2.47
N MET A 8 -54.85 18.80 -1.25
CA MET A 8 -53.59 18.77 -0.51
C MET A 8 -52.70 17.63 -1.04
N THR A 9 -51.71 17.98 -1.87
CA THR A 9 -50.74 17.01 -2.37
C THR A 9 -49.72 16.71 -1.26
N LEU A 10 -49.74 15.49 -0.74
CA LEU A 10 -48.77 14.98 0.22
C LEU A 10 -47.47 14.69 -0.51
N LEU A 11 -46.43 15.52 -0.29
CA LEU A 11 -45.06 15.26 -0.75
C LEU A 11 -44.41 14.21 0.16
N LEU A 12 -44.35 12.96 -0.31
CA LEU A 12 -43.64 11.88 0.35
C LEU A 12 -42.14 12.04 0.05
N SER A 13 -41.38 12.66 0.96
CA SER A 13 -39.90 12.71 0.91
C SER A 13 -39.33 11.33 1.24
N LEU A 14 -38.93 10.60 0.18
CA LEU A 14 -38.11 9.40 0.30
C LEU A 14 -36.73 9.80 0.81
N LEU A 15 -36.48 9.62 2.09
CA LEU A 15 -35.14 9.60 2.68
C LEU A 15 -34.39 8.35 2.16
N PHE A 16 -33.59 8.52 1.11
CA PHE A 16 -32.57 7.56 0.78
C PHE A 16 -31.53 7.57 1.92
N ALA A 17 -31.67 6.67 2.86
CA ALA A 17 -30.57 6.30 3.75
C ALA A 17 -29.51 5.66 2.85
N GLY A 18 -28.53 6.44 2.40
CA GLY A 18 -27.35 5.92 1.74
C GLY A 18 -26.70 4.92 2.69
N ALA A 19 -26.80 3.63 2.38
CA ALA A 19 -26.01 2.62 3.05
C ALA A 19 -24.54 3.08 2.93
N ALA A 20 -23.91 3.40 4.04
CA ALA A 20 -22.47 3.66 4.06
C ALA A 20 -21.80 2.40 3.51
N VAL A 21 -21.27 2.48 2.29
CA VAL A 21 -20.51 1.40 1.69
C VAL A 21 -19.34 1.18 2.63
N ALA A 22 -19.25 -0.03 3.21
CA ALA A 22 -18.17 -0.41 4.08
C ALA A 22 -16.84 -0.13 3.36
N GLN A 23 -15.95 0.62 3.98
CA GLN A 23 -14.66 0.91 3.38
C GLN A 23 -13.81 -0.34 3.46
N GLU A 24 -13.58 -0.96 2.31
CA GLU A 24 -12.67 -2.08 2.13
C GLU A 24 -11.20 -1.61 2.14
N TRP A 25 -10.26 -2.51 2.47
CA TRP A 25 -8.82 -2.26 2.40
C TRP A 25 -8.16 -3.23 1.43
N THR A 26 -8.30 -2.92 0.13
CA THR A 26 -8.19 -3.88 -0.97
C THR A 26 -6.77 -4.20 -1.42
N ARG A 27 -5.77 -3.45 -0.96
CA ARG A 27 -4.37 -3.59 -1.38
C ARG A 27 -3.42 -2.92 -0.38
N PHE A 28 -2.13 -2.98 -0.64
CA PHE A 28 -1.14 -2.22 0.12
C PHE A 28 -1.53 -0.75 0.22
N ARG A 29 -1.68 -0.25 1.45
CA ARG A 29 -2.09 1.12 1.81
C ARG A 29 -3.50 1.52 1.36
N GLY A 30 -4.43 0.56 1.27
CA GLY A 30 -5.84 0.82 0.96
C GLY A 30 -6.14 1.01 -0.52
N PRO A 31 -7.39 1.35 -0.89
CA PRO A 31 -7.89 1.25 -2.27
C PRO A 31 -7.04 1.99 -3.31
N ASP A 32 -6.59 3.20 -3.02
CA ASP A 32 -5.78 4.02 -3.94
C ASP A 32 -4.28 4.05 -3.57
N GLY A 33 -3.87 3.29 -2.54
CA GLY A 33 -2.47 3.23 -2.09
C GLY A 33 -2.03 4.42 -1.23
N GLN A 34 -2.95 5.29 -0.79
CA GLN A 34 -2.63 6.53 -0.08
C GLN A 34 -2.47 6.36 1.44
N GLY A 35 -2.93 5.24 2.01
CA GLY A 35 -2.89 5.01 3.45
C GLY A 35 -3.91 5.83 4.25
N ILE A 36 -5.01 6.23 3.63
CA ILE A 36 -6.03 7.08 4.24
C ILE A 36 -7.31 6.28 4.46
N SER A 37 -7.88 6.37 5.66
CA SER A 37 -9.16 5.77 6.01
C SER A 37 -10.11 6.80 6.63
N ALA A 38 -11.38 6.74 6.23
CA ALA A 38 -12.47 7.52 6.83
C ALA A 38 -13.04 6.85 8.10
N ALA A 39 -12.48 5.75 8.56
CA ALA A 39 -12.91 5.03 9.76
C ALA A 39 -12.93 5.93 10.99
N LYS A 40 -13.82 5.61 11.92
CA LYS A 40 -13.97 6.33 13.19
C LYS A 40 -13.81 5.34 14.34
N GLY A 41 -13.46 5.85 15.53
CA GLY A 41 -13.43 5.02 16.74
C GLY A 41 -12.24 4.03 16.81
N ILE A 42 -11.18 4.24 16.03
CA ILE A 42 -9.93 3.54 16.26
C ILE A 42 -9.30 4.12 17.54
N PRO A 43 -8.94 3.27 18.54
CA PRO A 43 -8.42 3.76 19.80
C PRO A 43 -7.05 4.44 19.62
N VAL A 44 -6.79 5.46 20.44
CA VAL A 44 -5.49 6.14 20.53
C VAL A 44 -4.54 5.33 21.41
N GLN A 45 -5.04 4.86 22.54
CA GLN A 45 -4.29 4.06 23.51
C GLN A 45 -5.01 2.75 23.79
N TRP A 46 -4.27 1.66 23.88
CA TRP A 46 -4.80 0.32 24.15
C TRP A 46 -3.78 -0.57 24.83
N THR A 47 -4.29 -1.65 25.40
CA THR A 47 -3.56 -2.79 25.96
C THR A 47 -4.00 -4.09 25.27
N ASP A 48 -3.42 -5.20 25.62
CA ASP A 48 -3.82 -6.53 25.11
C ASP A 48 -5.31 -6.87 25.43
N GLN A 49 -5.88 -6.26 26.48
CA GLN A 49 -7.29 -6.45 26.86
C GLN A 49 -8.27 -5.75 25.89
N ASP A 50 -7.78 -4.79 25.11
CA ASP A 50 -8.58 -4.04 24.14
C ASP A 50 -8.61 -4.72 22.76
N TYR A 51 -7.82 -5.79 22.59
CA TYR A 51 -7.86 -6.56 21.35
C TYR A 51 -9.22 -7.24 21.20
N ARG A 52 -9.83 -7.10 20.02
CA ARG A 52 -11.00 -7.90 19.67
C ARG A 52 -10.62 -9.37 19.53
N TRP A 53 -9.45 -9.58 18.90
CA TRP A 53 -8.79 -10.86 18.78
C TRP A 53 -7.29 -10.67 18.44
N LYS A 54 -6.51 -11.69 18.78
CA LYS A 54 -5.10 -11.84 18.40
C LYS A 54 -4.92 -13.25 17.86
N ALA A 55 -4.72 -13.38 16.54
CA ALA A 55 -4.58 -14.65 15.88
C ALA A 55 -3.09 -14.95 15.62
N ARG A 56 -2.66 -16.17 15.98
CA ARG A 56 -1.31 -16.64 15.62
C ARG A 56 -1.29 -17.04 14.15
N LEU A 57 -0.27 -16.56 13.44
CA LEU A 57 0.00 -16.92 12.06
C LEU A 57 0.93 -18.15 12.02
N PRO A 58 0.90 -18.97 10.94
CA PRO A 58 1.71 -20.19 10.86
C PRO A 58 3.22 -19.89 10.81
N ALA A 59 3.61 -18.74 10.27
CA ALA A 59 4.99 -18.31 10.20
C ALA A 59 5.09 -16.79 10.06
N GLY A 60 6.32 -16.29 9.97
CA GLY A 60 6.66 -14.89 9.77
C GLY A 60 6.27 -14.34 8.39
N GLY A 61 6.51 -13.04 8.24
CA GLY A 61 6.35 -12.32 6.99
C GLY A 61 6.10 -10.84 7.22
N HIS A 62 6.17 -10.06 6.14
CA HIS A 62 6.14 -8.60 6.19
C HIS A 62 4.95 -7.98 5.44
N SER A 63 4.15 -8.77 4.72
CA SER A 63 2.98 -8.26 4.02
C SER A 63 2.00 -7.58 4.97
N SER A 64 1.34 -6.53 4.52
CA SER A 64 0.21 -5.93 5.23
C SER A 64 -1.05 -6.78 5.03
N PRO A 65 -2.01 -6.78 5.97
CA PRO A 65 -3.30 -7.41 5.74
C PRO A 65 -4.12 -6.61 4.72
N VAL A 66 -4.97 -7.32 3.95
CA VAL A 66 -6.02 -6.72 3.12
C VAL A 66 -7.37 -7.28 3.50
N ILE A 67 -8.42 -6.48 3.36
CA ILE A 67 -9.74 -6.80 3.88
C ILE A 67 -10.79 -6.63 2.76
N TRP A 68 -11.65 -7.65 2.64
CA TRP A 68 -12.86 -7.60 1.84
C TRP A 68 -14.01 -8.28 2.57
N GLY A 69 -15.04 -7.52 2.86
CA GLY A 69 -16.18 -7.97 3.66
C GLY A 69 -15.73 -8.57 4.99
N LYS A 70 -16.12 -9.80 5.25
CA LYS A 70 -15.80 -10.52 6.48
C LYS A 70 -14.49 -11.30 6.43
N ARG A 71 -13.58 -11.01 5.49
CA ARG A 71 -12.32 -11.74 5.32
C ARG A 71 -11.12 -10.82 5.40
N VAL A 72 -10.09 -11.32 6.06
CA VAL A 72 -8.75 -10.70 6.07
C VAL A 72 -7.81 -11.67 5.37
N PHE A 73 -7.05 -11.17 4.40
CA PHE A 73 -6.04 -11.96 3.70
C PHE A 73 -4.65 -11.45 4.07
N VAL A 74 -3.73 -12.39 4.26
CA VAL A 74 -2.33 -12.09 4.61
C VAL A 74 -1.44 -13.22 4.08
N THR A 75 -0.19 -12.89 3.70
CA THR A 75 0.81 -13.88 3.32
C THR A 75 1.79 -14.16 4.46
N CYS A 76 2.24 -15.39 4.59
CA CYS A 76 3.32 -15.80 5.49
C CYS A 76 4.36 -16.59 4.72
N GLU A 77 5.57 -16.72 5.27
CA GLU A 77 6.53 -17.71 4.80
C GLU A 77 6.02 -19.12 5.11
N ASP A 78 6.52 -20.13 4.40
CA ASP A 78 6.29 -21.52 4.79
C ASP A 78 7.38 -21.91 5.82
N PRO A 79 7.01 -22.33 7.04
CA PRO A 79 8.00 -22.66 8.07
C PRO A 79 8.76 -23.97 7.77
N ASN A 80 8.30 -24.78 6.82
CA ASN A 80 8.83 -26.11 6.56
C ASN A 80 9.62 -26.20 5.24
N SER A 81 9.46 -25.23 4.35
CA SER A 81 10.10 -25.25 3.02
C SER A 81 10.24 -23.84 2.45
N PRO A 82 11.16 -23.61 1.50
CA PRO A 82 11.17 -22.38 0.72
C PRO A 82 9.81 -22.16 0.07
N GLY A 83 9.17 -21.03 0.39
CA GLY A 83 7.84 -20.75 -0.14
C GLY A 83 7.03 -19.81 0.73
N GLY A 84 5.75 -19.74 0.40
CA GLY A 84 4.81 -18.87 1.07
C GLY A 84 3.44 -19.50 1.26
N ILE A 85 2.69 -18.94 2.18
CA ILE A 85 1.34 -19.31 2.52
C ILE A 85 0.45 -18.07 2.37
N LEU A 86 -0.61 -18.18 1.59
CA LEU A 86 -1.70 -17.21 1.61
C LEU A 86 -2.77 -17.73 2.60
N LEU A 87 -3.15 -16.87 3.56
CA LEU A 87 -4.21 -17.17 4.53
C LEU A 87 -5.41 -16.26 4.32
N ALA A 88 -6.59 -16.82 4.57
CA ALA A 88 -7.80 -16.06 4.83
C ALA A 88 -8.26 -16.32 6.26
N LEU A 89 -8.54 -15.21 6.97
CA LEU A 89 -9.07 -15.25 8.33
C LEU A 89 -10.45 -14.58 8.36
N ASP A 90 -11.29 -15.01 9.29
CA ASP A 90 -12.54 -14.32 9.61
C ASP A 90 -12.24 -12.98 10.29
N ALA A 91 -12.74 -11.89 9.73
CA ALA A 91 -12.45 -10.54 10.21
C ALA A 91 -13.01 -10.25 11.63
N SER A 92 -14.04 -11.01 12.04
CA SER A 92 -14.69 -10.81 13.34
C SER A 92 -14.03 -11.59 14.48
N THR A 93 -13.43 -12.75 14.16
CA THR A 93 -12.92 -13.70 15.17
C THR A 93 -11.42 -13.94 15.08
N GLY A 94 -10.79 -13.65 13.92
CA GLY A 94 -9.41 -14.01 13.64
C GLY A 94 -9.19 -15.50 13.34
N ALA A 95 -10.25 -16.31 13.28
CA ALA A 95 -10.16 -17.72 12.96
C ALA A 95 -9.69 -17.93 11.51
N THR A 96 -8.76 -18.84 11.28
CA THR A 96 -8.34 -19.23 9.92
C THR A 96 -9.49 -19.94 9.20
N LEU A 97 -9.92 -19.37 8.08
CA LEU A 97 -10.93 -19.96 7.21
C LEU A 97 -10.32 -20.98 6.25
N TRP A 98 -9.18 -20.64 5.66
CA TRP A 98 -8.41 -21.51 4.79
C TRP A 98 -6.97 -20.98 4.65
N GLN A 99 -6.09 -21.86 4.15
CA GLN A 99 -4.73 -21.50 3.74
C GLN A 99 -4.34 -22.23 2.44
N LYS A 100 -3.49 -21.56 1.64
CA LYS A 100 -2.93 -22.10 0.39
C LYS A 100 -1.42 -21.97 0.42
N GLN A 101 -0.71 -23.10 0.29
CA GLN A 101 0.75 -23.15 0.23
C GLN A 101 1.26 -23.02 -1.21
N TYR A 102 2.38 -22.34 -1.37
CA TYR A 102 3.14 -22.20 -2.59
C TYR A 102 4.58 -22.63 -2.34
N ARG A 103 5.03 -23.68 -2.98
CA ARG A 103 6.44 -24.06 -3.00
C ARG A 103 7.16 -23.16 -3.99
N LEU A 104 8.29 -22.60 -3.57
CA LEU A 104 9.11 -21.70 -4.38
C LEU A 104 10.54 -22.24 -4.44
N THR A 105 11.26 -21.85 -5.47
CA THR A 105 12.69 -22.14 -5.55
C THR A 105 13.43 -21.37 -4.44
N PRO A 106 14.38 -22.01 -3.73
CA PRO A 106 15.18 -21.34 -2.72
C PRO A 106 15.84 -20.07 -3.26
N TYR A 107 15.71 -18.99 -2.53
CA TYR A 107 16.24 -17.69 -2.92
C TYR A 107 16.88 -16.98 -1.72
N ARG A 108 18.07 -16.45 -1.92
CA ARG A 108 18.77 -15.65 -0.90
C ARG A 108 18.45 -14.18 -1.11
N PHE A 109 17.78 -13.58 -0.17
CA PHE A 109 17.44 -12.15 -0.12
C PHE A 109 18.00 -11.51 1.15
N HIS A 110 17.88 -10.19 1.27
CA HIS A 110 18.34 -9.44 2.43
C HIS A 110 17.66 -9.94 3.72
N SER A 111 18.39 -9.95 4.83
CA SER A 111 17.90 -10.45 6.14
C SER A 111 16.66 -9.75 6.68
N ASP A 112 16.38 -8.53 6.25
CA ASP A 112 15.17 -7.77 6.61
C ASP A 112 14.01 -7.99 5.62
N ASN A 113 14.18 -8.86 4.61
CA ASN A 113 13.14 -9.23 3.65
C ASN A 113 12.59 -10.64 3.95
N SER A 114 11.58 -11.09 3.21
CA SER A 114 10.97 -12.41 3.33
C SER A 114 10.30 -12.82 2.01
N TYR A 115 10.00 -14.12 1.83
CA TYR A 115 9.13 -14.57 0.72
C TYR A 115 7.76 -13.89 0.77
N ALA A 116 7.27 -13.55 1.96
CA ALA A 116 5.99 -12.92 2.21
C ALA A 116 6.10 -11.39 2.39
N ALA A 117 6.88 -10.71 1.55
CA ALA A 117 7.00 -9.25 1.57
C ALA A 117 5.86 -8.57 0.82
N ALA A 118 5.46 -9.10 -0.35
CA ALA A 118 4.36 -8.55 -1.14
C ALA A 118 3.01 -8.68 -0.41
N THR A 119 2.29 -7.58 -0.32
CA THR A 119 0.91 -7.56 0.19
C THR A 119 -0.04 -8.03 -0.90
N PRO A 120 -0.96 -8.96 -0.64
CA PRO A 120 -1.94 -9.38 -1.63
C PRO A 120 -2.87 -8.21 -2.02
N ALA A 121 -3.54 -8.34 -3.17
CA ALA A 121 -4.66 -7.46 -3.53
C ALA A 121 -5.95 -8.28 -3.55
N VAL A 122 -7.09 -7.62 -3.31
CA VAL A 122 -8.40 -8.29 -3.27
C VAL A 122 -9.47 -7.42 -3.94
N ASP A 123 -10.41 -8.05 -4.60
CA ASP A 123 -11.64 -7.43 -5.11
C ASP A 123 -12.86 -8.28 -4.75
N GLY A 124 -14.02 -7.97 -5.30
CA GLY A 124 -15.27 -8.69 -5.02
C GLY A 124 -15.25 -10.17 -5.44
N ASP A 125 -14.39 -10.55 -6.35
CA ASP A 125 -14.35 -11.89 -6.95
C ASP A 125 -13.17 -12.71 -6.40
N CYS A 126 -11.97 -12.09 -6.30
CA CYS A 126 -10.71 -12.81 -6.06
C CYS A 126 -9.77 -12.10 -5.09
N VAL A 127 -8.87 -12.90 -4.52
CA VAL A 127 -7.60 -12.43 -3.93
C VAL A 127 -6.46 -12.80 -4.86
N TYR A 128 -5.55 -11.83 -5.07
CA TYR A 128 -4.39 -11.95 -5.96
C TYR A 128 -3.12 -11.96 -5.12
N VAL A 129 -2.30 -12.98 -5.30
CA VAL A 129 -1.04 -13.14 -4.56
C VAL A 129 0.14 -13.21 -5.51
N LEU A 130 1.18 -12.45 -5.20
CA LEU A 130 2.42 -12.38 -5.96
C LEU A 130 3.57 -12.98 -5.14
N TRP A 131 4.28 -13.94 -5.75
CA TRP A 131 5.51 -14.52 -5.23
C TRP A 131 6.61 -14.33 -6.25
N GLN A 132 7.79 -13.89 -5.81
CA GLN A 132 8.92 -13.65 -6.70
C GLN A 132 10.20 -14.21 -6.09
N THR A 133 10.96 -14.96 -6.89
CA THR A 133 12.29 -15.48 -6.58
C THR A 133 13.23 -15.25 -7.75
N ALA A 134 14.48 -15.66 -7.65
CA ALA A 134 15.41 -15.60 -8.76
C ALA A 134 15.04 -16.56 -9.92
N ALA A 135 14.31 -17.61 -9.65
CA ALA A 135 13.95 -18.63 -10.64
C ALA A 135 12.55 -18.42 -11.25
N GLU A 136 11.65 -17.83 -10.50
CA GLU A 136 10.24 -17.75 -10.89
C GLU A 136 9.51 -16.56 -10.29
N THR A 137 8.52 -16.07 -11.02
CA THR A 137 7.49 -15.14 -10.54
C THR A 137 6.14 -15.81 -10.72
N ILE A 138 5.37 -15.92 -9.63
CA ILE A 138 4.02 -16.48 -9.64
C ILE A 138 3.03 -15.39 -9.28
N LEU A 139 2.10 -15.08 -10.17
CA LEU A 139 0.88 -14.36 -9.83
C LEU A 139 -0.31 -15.30 -9.94
N ALA A 140 -1.07 -15.43 -8.86
CA ALA A 140 -2.24 -16.31 -8.82
C ALA A 140 -3.47 -15.55 -8.32
N ALA A 141 -4.64 -15.88 -8.89
CA ALA A 141 -5.94 -15.44 -8.40
C ALA A 141 -6.69 -16.63 -7.79
N LEU A 142 -7.20 -16.43 -6.59
CA LEU A 142 -8.04 -17.40 -5.89
C LEU A 142 -9.40 -16.74 -5.58
N ASP A 143 -10.46 -17.53 -5.63
CA ASP A 143 -11.73 -17.06 -5.11
C ASP A 143 -11.66 -16.87 -3.58
N HIS A 144 -12.67 -16.25 -2.99
CA HIS A 144 -12.70 -16.00 -1.54
C HIS A 144 -12.85 -17.28 -0.69
N ARG A 145 -13.00 -18.45 -1.31
CA ARG A 145 -13.01 -19.76 -0.66
C ARG A 145 -11.67 -20.48 -0.73
N GLY A 146 -10.67 -19.86 -1.40
CA GLY A 146 -9.31 -20.37 -1.55
C GLY A 146 -9.12 -21.31 -2.74
N GLN A 147 -10.10 -21.40 -3.65
CA GLN A 147 -9.94 -22.13 -4.90
C GLN A 147 -9.17 -21.28 -5.90
N GLU A 148 -8.07 -21.81 -6.42
CA GLU A 148 -7.28 -21.15 -7.46
C GLU A 148 -8.06 -21.13 -8.77
N ILE A 149 -8.30 -19.91 -9.29
CA ILE A 149 -9.00 -19.69 -10.57
C ILE A 149 -8.01 -19.70 -11.72
N TRP A 150 -6.89 -19.01 -11.56
CA TRP A 150 -5.80 -19.05 -12.52
C TRP A 150 -4.46 -18.78 -11.84
N ARG A 151 -3.38 -19.19 -12.51
CA ARG A 151 -1.99 -18.95 -12.14
C ARG A 151 -1.18 -18.61 -13.37
N ARG A 152 -0.30 -17.62 -13.23
CA ARG A 152 0.71 -17.29 -14.21
C ARG A 152 2.09 -17.51 -13.60
N ASN A 153 2.88 -18.28 -14.31
CA ASN A 153 4.30 -18.44 -14.02
C ASN A 153 5.09 -17.65 -15.06
N LEU A 154 5.97 -16.80 -14.57
CA LEU A 154 6.86 -15.94 -15.36
C LEU A 154 8.30 -16.22 -14.92
N PRO A 155 9.31 -15.80 -15.71
CA PRO A 155 10.70 -15.86 -15.27
C PRO A 155 10.90 -15.20 -13.89
N GLY A 156 11.97 -15.58 -13.21
CA GLY A 156 12.35 -14.98 -11.93
C GLY A 156 12.84 -13.54 -12.07
N ILE A 157 13.14 -12.94 -10.94
CA ILE A 157 13.73 -11.60 -10.88
C ILE A 157 15.16 -11.65 -10.34
N HIS A 158 16.06 -10.94 -10.95
CA HIS A 158 17.40 -10.71 -10.42
C HIS A 158 17.39 -9.51 -9.49
N SER A 159 17.56 -9.74 -8.18
CA SER A 159 17.57 -8.69 -7.17
C SER A 159 18.38 -9.09 -5.95
N GLN A 160 19.32 -8.23 -5.56
CA GLN A 160 20.14 -8.42 -4.36
C GLN A 160 19.31 -8.41 -3.06
N PHE A 161 18.23 -7.63 -3.04
CA PHE A 161 17.43 -7.42 -1.83
C PHE A 161 16.16 -8.28 -1.79
N GLY A 162 15.79 -8.88 -2.91
CA GLY A 162 14.56 -9.64 -3.07
C GLY A 162 13.34 -8.79 -3.40
N PRO A 163 12.16 -9.43 -3.52
CA PRO A 163 10.92 -8.78 -3.93
C PRO A 163 10.37 -7.85 -2.85
N GLY A 164 9.53 -6.88 -3.26
CA GLY A 164 8.89 -5.95 -2.32
C GLY A 164 7.62 -5.30 -2.87
N ALA A 165 7.47 -5.20 -4.18
CA ALA A 165 6.29 -4.62 -4.81
C ALA A 165 5.05 -5.52 -4.65
N SER A 166 3.89 -4.92 -4.55
CA SER A 166 2.60 -5.60 -4.39
C SER A 166 1.75 -5.49 -5.65
N PRO A 167 0.87 -6.45 -5.95
CA PRO A 167 -0.06 -6.34 -7.05
C PRO A 167 -1.14 -5.29 -6.78
N VAL A 168 -1.68 -4.73 -7.84
CA VAL A 168 -2.73 -3.70 -7.82
C VAL A 168 -3.86 -4.11 -8.75
N VAL A 169 -5.08 -4.17 -8.23
CA VAL A 169 -6.26 -4.35 -9.07
C VAL A 169 -6.79 -2.98 -9.49
N PHE A 170 -7.02 -2.82 -10.79
CA PHE A 170 -7.65 -1.64 -11.35
C PHE A 170 -8.57 -2.03 -12.53
N GLY A 171 -9.86 -1.72 -12.44
CA GLY A 171 -10.83 -2.12 -13.46
C GLY A 171 -10.80 -3.64 -13.72
N ASP A 172 -10.53 -4.01 -14.96
CA ASP A 172 -10.46 -5.41 -15.39
C ASP A 172 -9.04 -6.00 -15.38
N VAL A 173 -8.06 -5.30 -14.82
CA VAL A 173 -6.68 -5.77 -14.80
C VAL A 173 -6.12 -5.90 -13.38
N VAL A 174 -5.20 -6.83 -13.21
CA VAL A 174 -4.25 -6.88 -12.09
C VAL A 174 -2.87 -6.53 -12.62
N VAL A 175 -2.26 -5.50 -12.03
CA VAL A 175 -0.99 -4.93 -12.45
C VAL A 175 0.08 -5.21 -11.41
N PHE A 176 1.28 -5.53 -11.84
CA PHE A 176 2.43 -5.71 -10.97
C PHE A 176 3.74 -5.33 -11.66
N THR A 177 4.76 -5.09 -10.87
CA THR A 177 6.11 -4.83 -11.37
C THR A 177 6.92 -6.13 -11.40
N HIS A 178 7.56 -6.38 -12.52
CA HIS A 178 8.57 -7.40 -12.72
C HIS A 178 9.89 -6.68 -12.98
N GLU A 179 10.36 -5.98 -11.95
CA GLU A 179 11.58 -5.18 -12.03
C GLU A 179 12.75 -5.92 -11.39
N GLN A 180 13.91 -5.79 -12.00
CA GLN A 180 15.12 -6.49 -11.60
C GLN A 180 16.35 -5.62 -11.80
N GLU A 181 17.39 -5.94 -11.05
CA GLU A 181 18.72 -5.39 -11.25
C GLU A 181 19.26 -6.02 -12.53
N GLY A 182 19.50 -5.22 -13.56
CA GLY A 182 19.83 -5.88 -14.77
C GLY A 182 20.45 -5.06 -15.85
N ASP A 183 20.88 -5.85 -16.79
CA ASP A 183 21.37 -5.47 -18.10
C ASP A 183 20.29 -5.82 -19.15
N GLU A 184 20.66 -5.74 -20.41
CA GLU A 184 19.77 -6.07 -21.54
C GLU A 184 19.30 -7.54 -21.56
N THR A 185 19.97 -8.44 -20.85
CA THR A 185 19.66 -9.88 -20.80
C THR A 185 18.54 -10.19 -19.78
N HIS A 186 18.29 -9.27 -18.83
CA HIS A 186 17.27 -9.40 -17.79
C HIS A 186 16.33 -8.19 -17.82
N PRO A 187 15.47 -8.06 -18.82
CA PRO A 187 14.62 -6.88 -18.97
C PRO A 187 13.57 -6.81 -17.84
N SER A 188 13.45 -5.64 -17.26
CA SER A 188 12.36 -5.29 -16.38
C SER A 188 11.07 -5.05 -17.16
N ALA A 189 9.92 -5.23 -16.52
CA ALA A 189 8.63 -4.92 -17.13
C ALA A 189 7.59 -4.52 -16.09
N TRP A 190 6.64 -3.68 -16.51
CA TRP A 190 5.35 -3.53 -15.84
C TRP A 190 4.33 -4.36 -16.61
N ILE A 191 3.57 -5.18 -15.91
CA ILE A 191 2.72 -6.20 -16.53
C ILE A 191 1.30 -6.07 -15.99
N ALA A 192 0.33 -6.07 -16.88
CA ALA A 192 -1.08 -6.19 -16.54
C ALA A 192 -1.66 -7.48 -17.11
N LEU A 193 -2.33 -8.22 -16.25
CA LEU A 193 -3.08 -9.40 -16.62
C LEU A 193 -4.57 -9.12 -16.48
N ASP A 194 -5.38 -9.70 -17.34
CA ASP A 194 -6.81 -9.76 -17.15
C ASP A 194 -7.13 -10.42 -15.82
N ARG A 195 -7.85 -9.75 -14.94
CA ARG A 195 -8.06 -10.19 -13.56
C ARG A 195 -8.89 -11.49 -13.45
N ARG A 196 -9.71 -11.81 -14.47
CA ARG A 196 -10.56 -13.00 -14.48
C ARG A 196 -9.87 -14.22 -15.08
N THR A 197 -9.00 -14.01 -16.07
CA THR A 197 -8.42 -15.11 -16.86
C THR A 197 -6.92 -15.27 -16.69
N GLY A 198 -6.21 -14.27 -16.14
CA GLY A 198 -4.76 -14.25 -16.04
C GLY A 198 -4.05 -14.04 -17.39
N GLN A 199 -4.77 -13.77 -18.49
CA GLN A 199 -4.16 -13.48 -19.77
C GLN A 199 -3.49 -12.10 -19.76
N THR A 200 -2.34 -11.97 -20.42
CA THR A 200 -1.65 -10.69 -20.53
C THR A 200 -2.48 -9.71 -21.35
N ARG A 201 -2.84 -8.60 -20.76
CA ARG A 201 -3.49 -7.45 -21.43
C ARG A 201 -2.45 -6.54 -22.06
N TRP A 202 -1.41 -6.21 -21.30
CA TRP A 202 -0.27 -5.47 -21.78
C TRP A 202 0.97 -5.79 -20.95
N SER A 203 2.14 -5.57 -21.57
CA SER A 203 3.44 -5.61 -20.92
C SER A 203 4.26 -4.44 -21.42
N ARG A 204 4.80 -3.63 -20.52
CA ARG A 204 5.66 -2.49 -20.83
C ARG A 204 7.07 -2.81 -20.38
N GLN A 205 7.96 -3.05 -21.36
CA GLN A 205 9.37 -3.29 -21.08
C GLN A 205 10.00 -2.03 -20.46
N ARG A 206 10.85 -2.25 -19.48
CA ARG A 206 11.60 -1.21 -18.77
C ARG A 206 13.06 -1.63 -18.63
N GLN A 207 13.91 -0.68 -18.26
CA GLN A 207 15.31 -0.93 -17.93
C GLN A 207 15.57 -0.32 -16.56
N ASN A 208 16.10 -1.09 -15.63
CA ASN A 208 16.45 -0.59 -14.30
C ASN A 208 17.86 -1.09 -13.93
N SER A 209 18.67 -0.21 -13.36
CA SER A 209 19.93 -0.60 -12.74
C SER A 209 19.73 -1.15 -11.34
N GLU A 210 18.64 -0.76 -10.68
CA GLU A 210 18.27 -1.21 -9.33
C GLU A 210 16.80 -1.66 -9.30
N THR A 211 16.52 -2.75 -8.56
CA THR A 211 15.14 -3.23 -8.36
C THR A 211 14.32 -2.20 -7.60
N SER A 212 13.20 -1.75 -8.15
CA SER A 212 12.21 -0.98 -7.42
C SER A 212 11.27 -1.91 -6.65
N CYS A 213 11.03 -1.60 -5.38
CA CYS A 213 10.02 -2.26 -4.54
C CYS A 213 8.72 -1.46 -4.47
N SER A 214 8.63 -0.40 -5.25
CA SER A 214 7.50 0.53 -5.27
C SER A 214 6.23 -0.13 -5.82
N THR A 215 5.15 -0.01 -5.07
CA THR A 215 3.81 -0.41 -5.52
C THR A 215 3.12 0.80 -6.15
N PRO A 216 2.64 0.73 -7.39
CA PRO A 216 2.04 1.89 -8.06
C PRO A 216 0.77 2.36 -7.34
N CYS A 217 0.53 3.68 -7.35
CA CYS A 217 -0.71 4.26 -6.86
C CYS A 217 -1.65 4.66 -8.01
N VAL A 218 -2.91 4.94 -7.67
CA VAL A 218 -3.94 5.32 -8.64
C VAL A 218 -4.18 6.82 -8.53
N TYR A 219 -3.92 7.56 -9.59
CA TYR A 219 -4.30 8.97 -9.74
C TYR A 219 -5.64 9.07 -10.46
N ARG A 220 -6.60 9.77 -9.84
CA ARG A 220 -7.95 10.00 -10.40
C ARG A 220 -8.19 11.49 -10.53
N PRO A 221 -7.82 12.11 -11.66
CA PRO A 221 -8.15 13.50 -11.92
C PRO A 221 -9.66 13.66 -12.14
N GLU A 222 -10.19 14.83 -11.83
CA GLU A 222 -11.64 15.11 -11.97
C GLU A 222 -12.11 15.12 -13.44
N GLU A 223 -11.26 15.63 -14.35
CA GLU A 223 -11.62 15.89 -15.76
C GLU A 223 -10.95 14.96 -16.78
N SER A 224 -10.20 13.96 -16.33
CA SER A 224 -9.51 13.05 -17.26
C SER A 224 -9.50 11.60 -16.76
N ARG A 225 -9.01 10.68 -17.61
CA ARG A 225 -8.96 9.26 -17.25
C ARG A 225 -8.02 8.99 -16.10
N PRO A 226 -8.33 8.01 -15.25
CA PRO A 226 -7.41 7.55 -14.21
C PRO A 226 -6.06 7.10 -14.79
N GLN A 227 -5.02 7.24 -13.99
CA GLN A 227 -3.66 6.84 -14.33
C GLN A 227 -3.07 5.98 -13.22
N LEU A 228 -2.20 5.04 -13.59
CA LEU A 228 -1.31 4.39 -12.63
C LEU A 228 0.01 5.14 -12.61
N ILE A 229 0.48 5.46 -11.41
CA ILE A 229 1.74 6.18 -11.21
C ILE A 229 2.79 5.18 -10.71
N PHE A 230 3.84 5.02 -11.48
CA PHE A 230 5.00 4.19 -11.17
C PHE A 230 6.20 5.05 -10.82
N THR A 231 7.09 4.49 -10.01
CA THR A 231 8.37 5.13 -9.67
C THR A 231 9.49 4.12 -9.67
N SER A 232 10.60 4.48 -10.29
CA SER A 232 11.82 3.68 -10.33
C SER A 232 13.06 4.58 -10.46
N GLU A 233 14.23 4.03 -10.21
CA GLU A 233 15.49 4.78 -10.28
C GLU A 233 15.75 5.31 -11.70
N THR A 234 15.69 4.47 -12.71
CA THR A 234 16.01 4.84 -14.10
C THR A 234 14.95 5.75 -14.72
N HIS A 235 13.68 5.47 -14.46
CA HIS A 235 12.56 6.12 -15.14
C HIS A 235 11.91 7.25 -14.32
N GLY A 236 12.40 7.46 -13.08
CA GLY A 236 11.86 8.50 -12.20
C GLY A 236 10.40 8.28 -11.89
N VAL A 237 9.55 9.21 -12.29
CA VAL A 237 8.10 9.17 -12.08
C VAL A 237 7.38 9.06 -13.41
N THR A 238 6.53 8.05 -13.56
CA THR A 238 5.83 7.73 -14.81
C THR A 238 4.34 7.57 -14.59
N GLY A 239 3.52 8.27 -15.36
CA GLY A 239 2.08 8.07 -15.45
C GLY A 239 1.71 7.24 -16.67
N ILE A 240 0.90 6.19 -16.48
CA ILE A 240 0.48 5.31 -17.56
C ILE A 240 -1.05 5.16 -17.61
N ASP A 241 -1.54 4.90 -18.81
CA ASP A 241 -2.92 4.46 -19.04
C ASP A 241 -3.08 3.02 -18.54
N PRO A 242 -3.94 2.75 -17.57
CA PRO A 242 -4.07 1.42 -16.98
C PRO A 242 -4.66 0.37 -17.92
N ASP A 243 -5.41 0.78 -18.96
CA ASP A 243 -6.08 -0.14 -19.88
C ASP A 243 -5.12 -0.63 -20.99
N THR A 244 -4.20 0.24 -21.42
CA THR A 244 -3.30 -0.02 -22.57
C THR A 244 -1.83 -0.17 -22.19
N GLY A 245 -1.43 0.25 -20.99
CA GLY A 245 -0.03 0.34 -20.57
C GLY A 245 0.76 1.42 -21.32
N SER A 246 0.08 2.33 -22.02
CA SER A 246 0.75 3.44 -22.72
C SER A 246 1.28 4.45 -21.74
N ILE A 247 2.53 4.88 -21.93
CA ILE A 247 3.12 5.97 -21.15
C ILE A 247 2.44 7.26 -21.56
N LEU A 248 1.78 7.91 -20.62
CA LEU A 248 1.12 9.21 -20.80
C LEU A 248 2.14 10.35 -20.61
N TRP A 249 3.00 10.20 -19.63
CA TRP A 249 4.09 11.11 -19.33
C TRP A 249 5.15 10.40 -18.48
N GLU A 250 6.37 10.91 -18.53
CA GLU A 250 7.51 10.41 -17.76
C GLU A 250 8.44 11.56 -17.40
N LEU A 251 8.93 11.59 -16.16
CA LEU A 251 9.99 12.49 -15.71
C LEU A 251 11.16 11.65 -15.19
N PRO A 252 12.13 11.31 -16.04
CA PRO A 252 13.25 10.47 -15.66
C PRO A 252 14.28 11.22 -14.79
N SER A 253 15.22 10.47 -14.22
CA SER A 253 16.43 11.00 -13.54
C SER A 253 16.16 11.89 -12.31
N VAL A 254 14.95 11.84 -11.76
CA VAL A 254 14.60 12.58 -10.52
C VAL A 254 14.75 11.74 -9.25
N LEU A 255 14.97 10.43 -9.39
CA LEU A 255 15.15 9.47 -8.29
C LEU A 255 16.49 8.74 -8.49
N PRO A 256 17.64 9.33 -8.07
CA PRO A 256 18.97 8.84 -8.44
C PRO A 256 19.43 7.61 -7.63
N ALA A 257 18.54 6.91 -6.96
CA ALA A 257 18.83 5.73 -6.15
C ALA A 257 17.61 4.81 -6.08
N ARG A 258 17.78 3.63 -5.47
CA ARG A 258 16.69 2.64 -5.31
C ARG A 258 15.44 3.24 -4.73
N VAL A 259 14.30 2.90 -5.34
CA VAL A 259 12.97 3.29 -4.87
C VAL A 259 12.34 2.12 -4.14
N VAL A 260 12.13 2.25 -2.83
CA VAL A 260 11.48 1.24 -1.99
C VAL A 260 10.07 1.68 -1.61
N GLY A 261 9.93 2.90 -1.10
CA GLY A 261 8.63 3.50 -0.82
C GLY A 261 7.77 3.70 -2.07
N SER A 262 6.47 3.59 -1.92
CA SER A 262 5.51 3.80 -3.02
C SER A 262 5.23 5.29 -3.25
N PRO A 263 4.80 5.70 -4.44
CA PRO A 263 4.37 7.08 -4.69
C PRO A 263 3.10 7.40 -3.92
N VAL A 264 2.99 8.63 -3.45
CA VAL A 264 1.76 9.19 -2.86
C VAL A 264 1.35 10.45 -3.59
N LEU A 265 0.05 10.75 -3.55
CA LEU A 265 -0.56 11.86 -4.25
C LEU A 265 -0.95 12.97 -3.27
N ALA A 266 -0.73 14.20 -3.69
CA ALA A 266 -1.23 15.40 -3.02
C ALA A 266 -1.76 16.37 -4.09
N ASN A 267 -3.05 16.33 -4.35
CA ASN A 267 -3.67 17.00 -5.48
C ASN A 267 -3.02 16.55 -6.82
N ASP A 268 -2.36 17.46 -7.51
CA ASP A 268 -1.63 17.24 -8.76
C ASP A 268 -0.12 16.95 -8.57
N LEU A 269 0.30 16.68 -7.34
CA LEU A 269 1.68 16.31 -7.03
C LEU A 269 1.82 14.82 -6.77
N VAL A 270 2.84 14.21 -7.35
CA VAL A 270 3.37 12.90 -6.97
C VAL A 270 4.55 13.12 -6.04
N ILE A 271 4.51 12.54 -4.87
CA ILE A 271 5.63 12.53 -3.93
C ILE A 271 6.23 11.13 -3.93
N SER A 272 7.53 11.02 -4.12
CA SER A 272 8.27 9.77 -4.06
C SER A 272 9.62 9.97 -3.39
N ALA A 273 10.15 8.89 -2.81
CA ALA A 273 11.47 8.91 -2.17
C ALA A 273 12.34 7.77 -2.71
N CYS A 274 13.65 8.01 -2.72
CA CYS A 274 14.66 7.01 -3.04
C CYS A 274 15.82 7.09 -2.05
N GLY A 275 16.69 6.09 -2.03
CA GLY A 275 17.85 6.11 -1.12
C GLY A 275 18.73 4.88 -1.22
N LYS A 276 19.77 4.89 -0.36
CA LYS A 276 20.72 3.78 -0.17
C LYS A 276 20.83 3.40 1.33
N GLY A 277 19.68 3.21 1.97
CA GLY A 277 19.62 2.96 3.41
C GLY A 277 19.78 4.25 4.22
N SER A 278 20.90 4.41 4.95
CA SER A 278 21.11 5.57 5.83
C SER A 278 21.68 6.81 5.14
N THR A 279 22.03 6.72 3.86
CA THR A 279 22.69 7.79 3.11
C THR A 279 22.07 8.02 1.74
N GLY A 280 22.23 9.23 1.20
CA GLY A 280 21.77 9.55 -0.15
C GLY A 280 20.25 9.54 -0.32
N ASN A 281 19.49 9.63 0.78
CA ASN A 281 18.05 9.63 0.70
C ASN A 281 17.55 10.97 0.15
N GLN A 282 16.63 10.88 -0.78
CA GLN A 282 16.03 12.00 -1.47
C GLN A 282 14.51 11.78 -1.61
N LEU A 283 13.75 12.85 -1.42
CA LEU A 283 12.32 12.90 -1.67
C LEU A 283 12.07 13.98 -2.72
N VAL A 284 11.25 13.68 -3.69
CA VAL A 284 10.87 14.59 -4.77
C VAL A 284 9.36 14.81 -4.80
N ALA A 285 8.96 16.01 -5.21
CA ALA A 285 7.61 16.33 -5.61
C ALA A 285 7.59 16.65 -7.11
N VAL A 286 6.81 15.88 -7.86
CA VAL A 286 6.66 16.02 -9.31
C VAL A 286 5.23 16.45 -9.61
N ARG A 287 5.07 17.53 -10.35
CA ARG A 287 3.76 17.98 -10.82
C ARG A 287 3.31 17.16 -12.01
N ILE A 288 2.15 16.56 -11.89
CA ILE A 288 1.49 15.81 -12.97
C ILE A 288 1.06 16.80 -14.05
N PRO A 289 1.29 16.49 -15.34
CA PRO A 289 0.78 17.33 -16.42
C PRO A 289 -0.75 17.38 -16.38
N PRO A 290 -1.35 18.55 -16.63
CA PRO A 290 -2.80 18.62 -16.84
C PRO A 290 -3.21 17.76 -18.04
N GLY A 291 -4.38 17.16 -17.98
CA GLY A 291 -4.92 16.35 -19.10
C GLY A 291 -4.95 17.15 -20.43
N ASN A 292 -4.95 16.42 -21.56
CA ASN A 292 -5.16 16.97 -22.89
C ASN A 292 -4.08 17.92 -23.44
N GLY A 293 -2.78 17.56 -23.33
CA GLY A 293 -1.71 18.27 -24.05
C GLY A 293 -1.20 19.54 -23.35
N GLY A 294 -1.31 19.58 -22.04
CA GLY A 294 -0.78 20.65 -21.21
C GLY A 294 0.75 20.65 -21.09
N ALA A 295 1.28 21.44 -20.14
CA ALA A 295 2.71 21.50 -19.85
C ALA A 295 3.26 20.11 -19.45
N PRO A 296 4.55 19.80 -19.76
CA PRO A 296 5.15 18.53 -19.38
C PRO A 296 5.24 18.35 -17.86
N PRO A 297 5.44 17.11 -17.37
CA PRO A 297 5.70 16.89 -15.95
C PRO A 297 6.93 17.68 -15.51
N ARG A 298 6.93 18.20 -14.29
CA ARG A 298 8.05 19.00 -13.79
C ARG A 298 8.35 18.72 -12.33
N LEU A 299 9.62 18.71 -12.00
CA LEU A 299 10.09 18.70 -10.62
C LEU A 299 9.70 20.02 -9.95
N VAL A 300 9.02 19.96 -8.80
CA VAL A 300 8.61 21.11 -8.01
C VAL A 300 9.65 21.41 -6.95
N TYR A 301 10.05 20.39 -6.20
CA TYR A 301 11.14 20.49 -5.23
C TYR A 301 11.80 19.12 -5.01
N THR A 302 13.01 19.18 -4.48
CA THR A 302 13.75 18.05 -3.93
C THR A 302 14.04 18.35 -2.46
N HIS A 303 13.77 17.36 -1.62
CA HIS A 303 14.12 17.40 -0.20
C HIS A 303 15.13 16.29 0.08
N THR A 304 16.19 16.60 0.84
CA THR A 304 17.27 15.67 1.16
C THR A 304 17.56 15.66 2.66
N GLY A 305 18.29 14.65 3.12
CA GLY A 305 18.74 14.57 4.51
C GLY A 305 17.93 13.65 5.38
N ARG A 306 18.07 13.81 6.69
CA ARG A 306 17.53 12.88 7.71
C ARG A 306 16.00 12.80 7.76
N SER A 307 15.30 13.81 7.25
CA SER A 307 13.83 13.82 7.16
C SER A 307 13.28 13.10 5.94
N THR A 308 14.12 12.43 5.16
CA THR A 308 13.76 11.74 3.93
C THR A 308 13.72 10.23 4.16
N PRO A 309 12.57 9.56 4.08
CA PRO A 309 12.47 8.12 4.28
C PRO A 309 13.10 7.35 3.11
N TYR A 310 13.56 6.14 3.38
CA TYR A 310 13.98 5.18 2.35
C TYR A 310 12.96 4.05 2.18
N VAL A 311 12.64 3.33 3.26
CA VAL A 311 11.71 2.19 3.21
C VAL A 311 10.25 2.60 3.38
N PRO A 312 9.87 3.36 4.45
CA PRO A 312 8.46 3.72 4.63
C PRO A 312 7.95 4.66 3.53
N THR A 313 6.78 4.36 3.03
CA THR A 313 6.06 5.27 2.13
C THR A 313 5.55 6.48 2.91
N PRO A 314 5.77 7.72 2.47
CA PRO A 314 5.21 8.92 3.09
C PRO A 314 3.68 8.91 3.12
N LEU A 315 3.08 9.88 3.81
CA LEU A 315 1.65 10.11 3.80
C LEU A 315 1.36 11.59 3.58
N ALA A 316 0.58 11.92 2.57
CA ALA A 316 0.14 13.27 2.27
C ALA A 316 -1.33 13.45 2.65
N LYS A 317 -1.66 14.49 3.44
CA LYS A 317 -3.03 14.81 3.83
C LYS A 317 -3.15 16.28 4.22
N ASP A 318 -4.21 16.93 3.76
CA ASP A 318 -4.61 18.30 4.14
C ASP A 318 -3.47 19.35 4.03
N GLY A 319 -2.66 19.25 2.95
CA GLY A 319 -1.55 20.17 2.68
C GLY A 319 -0.26 19.84 3.44
N PHE A 320 -0.22 18.76 4.19
CA PHE A 320 0.95 18.28 4.93
C PHE A 320 1.45 16.95 4.38
N LEU A 321 2.77 16.75 4.51
CA LEU A 321 3.45 15.51 4.19
C LEU A 321 4.12 14.97 5.46
N TYR A 322 3.74 13.78 5.86
CA TYR A 322 4.31 13.09 7.02
C TYR A 322 5.26 12.00 6.55
N THR A 323 6.51 12.05 7.01
CA THR A 323 7.53 11.04 6.72
C THR A 323 7.93 10.31 7.99
N PHE A 324 7.98 8.99 7.91
CA PHE A 324 8.49 8.11 8.96
C PHE A 324 9.75 7.46 8.44
N HIS A 325 10.85 7.57 9.17
CA HIS A 325 12.15 7.23 8.65
C HIS A 325 12.68 5.89 9.21
N ASP A 326 13.40 5.16 8.37
CA ASP A 326 14.08 3.92 8.75
C ASP A 326 15.21 4.10 9.79
N GLN A 327 15.55 5.35 10.14
CA GLN A 327 16.43 5.70 11.26
C GLN A 327 15.68 6.28 12.48
N GLY A 328 14.33 6.35 12.43
CA GLY A 328 13.47 6.71 13.55
C GLY A 328 12.98 8.17 13.57
N GLU A 329 13.46 9.03 12.69
CA GLU A 329 12.90 10.37 12.54
C GLU A 329 11.45 10.29 12.02
N VAL A 330 10.61 11.16 12.55
CA VAL A 330 9.26 11.43 12.04
C VAL A 330 9.17 12.93 11.79
N CYS A 331 8.73 13.30 10.60
CA CYS A 331 8.70 14.69 10.19
C CYS A 331 7.35 15.09 9.62
N CYS A 332 7.05 16.38 9.72
CA CYS A 332 5.98 17.01 8.99
C CYS A 332 6.56 18.12 8.09
N LEU A 333 6.16 18.09 6.83
CA LEU A 333 6.55 19.07 5.84
C LEU A 333 5.31 19.70 5.19
N ARG A 334 5.45 20.89 4.64
CA ARG A 334 4.48 21.45 3.70
C ARG A 334 4.57 20.66 2.39
N VAL A 335 3.46 20.13 1.92
CA VAL A 335 3.45 19.26 0.72
C VAL A 335 3.73 20.03 -0.58
N ASP A 336 3.39 21.32 -0.61
CA ASP A 336 3.54 22.20 -1.77
C ASP A 336 4.98 22.72 -1.98
N THR A 337 5.75 22.80 -0.92
CA THR A 337 7.09 23.44 -0.91
C THR A 337 8.21 22.55 -0.38
N GLY A 338 7.86 21.42 0.27
CA GLY A 338 8.84 20.60 0.99
C GLY A 338 9.41 21.27 2.25
N LYS A 339 8.85 22.42 2.70
CA LYS A 339 9.34 23.11 3.90
C LYS A 339 9.10 22.25 5.14
N LEU A 340 10.18 21.92 5.85
CA LEU A 340 10.12 21.22 7.13
C LEU A 340 9.45 22.08 8.19
N LEU A 341 8.44 21.54 8.88
CA LEU A 341 7.73 22.17 9.99
C LEU A 341 8.25 21.66 11.34
N TRP A 342 8.38 20.34 11.49
CA TRP A 342 8.96 19.71 12.67
C TRP A 342 9.60 18.37 12.31
N SER A 343 10.57 17.94 13.16
CA SER A 343 11.26 16.65 13.08
C SER A 343 11.53 16.14 14.50
N GLU A 344 11.05 14.92 14.81
CA GLU A 344 11.15 14.30 16.14
C GLU A 344 11.46 12.80 16.04
N LYS A 345 11.89 12.21 17.16
CA LYS A 345 12.16 10.76 17.28
C LYS A 345 11.31 10.15 18.40
N PRO A 346 10.05 9.81 18.16
CA PRO A 346 9.16 9.32 19.21
C PRO A 346 9.53 7.91 19.72
N VAL A 347 10.07 7.04 18.86
CA VAL A 347 10.44 5.64 19.16
C VAL A 347 11.59 5.17 18.28
N GLY A 348 11.68 3.86 18.01
CA GLY A 348 12.71 3.22 17.18
C GLY A 348 12.58 3.49 15.69
N ARG A 349 13.04 2.53 14.89
CA ARG A 349 13.13 2.60 13.43
C ARG A 349 11.84 2.13 12.77
N PHE A 350 11.49 2.68 11.59
CA PHE A 350 10.28 2.29 10.88
C PHE A 350 10.61 1.58 9.56
N TYR A 351 9.87 0.50 9.27
CA TYR A 351 9.79 -0.13 7.95
C TYR A 351 8.33 -0.15 7.47
N GLY A 352 7.38 -0.31 8.38
CA GLY A 352 5.97 -0.05 8.10
C GLY A 352 5.71 1.42 7.75
N SER A 353 4.74 1.65 6.90
CA SER A 353 4.32 2.98 6.47
C SER A 353 3.20 3.52 7.38
N PRO A 354 3.06 4.84 7.56
CA PRO A 354 1.96 5.40 8.31
C PRO A 354 0.62 5.24 7.58
N VAL A 355 -0.46 5.17 8.38
CA VAL A 355 -1.83 5.32 7.91
C VAL A 355 -2.50 6.48 8.64
N TRP A 356 -3.33 7.24 7.91
CA TRP A 356 -4.14 8.32 8.46
C TRP A 356 -5.55 7.83 8.74
N VAL A 357 -6.05 8.07 9.96
CA VAL A 357 -7.41 7.74 10.36
C VAL A 357 -7.98 8.88 11.20
N ASN A 358 -8.99 9.57 10.68
CA ASN A 358 -9.73 10.59 11.42
C ASN A 358 -8.86 11.61 12.17
N GLY A 359 -7.89 12.22 11.47
CA GLY A 359 -6.98 13.23 12.04
C GLY A 359 -5.77 12.68 12.80
N LEU A 360 -5.58 11.36 12.81
CA LEU A 360 -4.50 10.68 13.51
C LEU A 360 -3.62 9.89 12.55
N LEU A 361 -2.33 9.80 12.87
CA LEU A 361 -1.36 8.96 12.19
C LEU A 361 -1.03 7.75 13.06
N TYR A 362 -1.07 6.56 12.47
CA TYR A 362 -0.66 5.30 13.10
C TYR A 362 0.47 4.68 12.29
N CYS A 363 1.58 4.35 12.95
CA CYS A 363 2.70 3.68 12.31
C CYS A 363 3.35 2.68 13.27
N ILE A 364 3.71 1.49 12.78
CA ILE A 364 4.37 0.46 13.57
C ILE A 364 5.88 0.57 13.36
N ASP A 365 6.66 0.67 14.44
CA ASP A 365 8.11 0.59 14.37
C ASP A 365 8.59 -0.88 14.22
N ARG A 366 9.89 -1.07 13.93
CA ARG A 366 10.47 -2.42 13.76
C ARG A 366 10.39 -3.30 15.01
N GLN A 367 10.21 -2.72 16.19
CA GLN A 367 10.07 -3.46 17.46
C GLN A 367 8.61 -3.77 17.80
N GLY A 368 7.66 -3.34 16.97
CA GLY A 368 6.22 -3.54 17.19
C GLY A 368 5.60 -2.52 18.12
N LYS A 369 6.14 -1.32 18.22
CA LYS A 369 5.48 -0.20 18.88
C LYS A 369 4.68 0.59 17.87
N VAL A 370 3.39 0.80 18.13
CA VAL A 370 2.53 1.64 17.31
C VAL A 370 2.55 3.05 17.86
N VAL A 371 3.13 3.95 17.10
CA VAL A 371 3.11 5.39 17.38
C VAL A 371 1.78 5.96 16.92
N VAL A 372 1.13 6.76 17.77
CA VAL A 372 -0.08 7.52 17.43
C VAL A 372 0.23 9.01 17.58
N LEU A 373 0.15 9.74 16.47
CA LEU A 373 0.38 11.18 16.41
C LEU A 373 -0.88 11.92 15.94
N ALA A 374 -1.08 13.15 16.38
CA ALA A 374 -2.03 14.04 15.72
C ALA A 374 -1.48 14.41 14.32
N ALA A 375 -2.33 14.38 13.29
CA ALA A 375 -1.97 14.78 11.93
C ALA A 375 -2.09 16.33 11.80
N GLU A 376 -1.17 17.05 12.47
CA GLU A 376 -1.19 18.50 12.62
C GLU A 376 0.17 19.13 12.24
N PRO A 377 0.22 20.45 11.93
CA PRO A 377 1.46 21.16 11.63
C PRO A 377 2.39 21.33 12.83
N THR A 378 1.93 21.02 14.04
CA THR A 378 2.73 21.01 15.29
C THR A 378 2.85 19.58 15.81
N TYR A 379 4.04 19.22 16.30
CA TYR A 379 4.26 17.86 16.82
C TYR A 379 3.42 17.59 18.06
N LYS A 380 2.69 16.46 18.02
CA LYS A 380 1.91 15.99 19.18
C LYS A 380 1.87 14.47 19.19
N LEU A 381 2.67 13.87 20.07
CA LEU A 381 2.61 12.45 20.37
C LEU A 381 1.45 12.18 21.32
N LEU A 382 0.54 11.28 20.93
CA LEU A 382 -0.66 10.94 21.71
C LEU A 382 -0.48 9.64 22.47
N ALA A 383 0.15 8.63 21.84
CA ALA A 383 0.39 7.34 22.48
C ALA A 383 1.52 6.56 21.78
N VAL A 384 2.07 5.60 22.52
CA VAL A 384 2.93 4.53 22.02
C VAL A 384 2.42 3.21 22.58
N ASN A 385 1.87 2.36 21.71
CA ASN A 385 1.23 1.10 22.11
C ASN A 385 2.10 -0.07 21.70
N SER A 386 2.46 -0.97 22.61
CA SER A 386 3.28 -2.14 22.30
C SER A 386 2.42 -3.29 21.78
N LEU A 387 2.85 -3.96 20.73
CA LEU A 387 2.28 -5.21 20.23
C LEU A 387 3.01 -6.45 20.77
N GLY A 388 4.12 -6.26 21.51
CA GLY A 388 4.90 -7.32 22.13
C GLY A 388 5.81 -8.10 21.17
N GLU A 389 5.85 -7.75 19.87
CA GLU A 389 6.64 -8.47 18.88
C GLU A 389 7.02 -7.55 17.71
N LYS A 390 8.18 -7.79 17.07
CA LYS A 390 8.67 -7.05 15.90
C LYS A 390 7.67 -7.02 14.73
N SER A 391 7.72 -5.95 13.93
CA SER A 391 6.89 -5.79 12.74
C SER A 391 7.60 -4.96 11.66
N HIS A 392 7.34 -5.30 10.38
CA HIS A 392 7.68 -4.46 9.23
C HIS A 392 6.41 -4.10 8.43
N ALA A 393 5.25 -4.54 8.89
CA ALA A 393 3.99 -4.37 8.18
C ALA A 393 3.37 -2.97 8.40
N THR A 394 2.62 -2.54 7.42
CA THR A 394 1.77 -1.34 7.50
C THR A 394 0.40 -1.71 8.06
N PRO A 395 -0.20 -0.90 8.97
CA PRO A 395 -1.56 -1.11 9.42
C PRO A 395 -2.58 -1.12 8.27
N ALA A 396 -3.67 -1.89 8.44
CA ALA A 396 -4.83 -1.85 7.56
C ALA A 396 -6.08 -1.44 8.32
N VAL A 397 -7.00 -0.74 7.66
CA VAL A 397 -8.19 -0.19 8.32
C VAL A 397 -9.43 -0.41 7.47
N ALA A 398 -10.38 -1.18 7.97
CA ALA A 398 -11.66 -1.41 7.32
C ALA A 398 -12.79 -1.39 8.35
N GLU A 399 -13.97 -0.92 7.99
CA GLU A 399 -15.20 -0.95 8.82
C GLU A 399 -14.97 -0.48 10.29
N ASN A 400 -14.28 0.63 10.50
CA ASN A 400 -13.94 1.15 11.83
C ASN A 400 -13.06 0.22 12.69
N THR A 401 -12.37 -0.71 12.06
CA THR A 401 -11.48 -1.68 12.69
C THR A 401 -10.08 -1.55 12.09
N MET A 402 -9.05 -1.64 12.95
CA MET A 402 -7.66 -1.64 12.54
C MET A 402 -7.06 -3.03 12.73
N TYR A 403 -6.32 -3.48 11.73
CA TYR A 403 -5.61 -4.74 11.70
C TYR A 403 -4.11 -4.47 11.73
N LEU A 404 -3.45 -4.96 12.77
CA LEU A 404 -2.03 -4.76 13.04
C LEU A 404 -1.32 -6.10 12.93
N ARG A 405 -0.33 -6.19 12.05
CA ARG A 405 0.45 -7.41 11.89
C ARG A 405 1.80 -7.28 12.60
N THR A 406 2.13 -8.27 13.42
CA THR A 406 3.49 -8.53 13.89
C THR A 406 4.10 -9.68 13.08
N TYR A 407 5.32 -10.09 13.43
CA TYR A 407 6.00 -11.17 12.69
C TYR A 407 5.17 -12.46 12.68
N SER A 408 4.61 -12.87 13.82
CA SER A 408 3.87 -14.14 13.95
C SER A 408 2.40 -13.98 14.37
N HIS A 409 1.85 -12.78 14.46
CA HIS A 409 0.46 -12.55 14.82
C HIS A 409 -0.22 -11.50 13.95
N LEU A 410 -1.53 -11.66 13.83
CA LEU A 410 -2.44 -10.62 13.35
C LEU A 410 -3.35 -10.21 14.50
N ILE A 411 -3.46 -8.90 14.73
CA ILE A 411 -4.18 -8.29 15.86
C ILE A 411 -5.27 -7.39 15.31
N CYS A 412 -6.45 -7.46 15.91
CA CYS A 412 -7.61 -6.64 15.56
C CYS A 412 -8.00 -5.75 16.71
N ILE A 413 -8.11 -4.43 16.46
CA ILE A 413 -8.53 -3.42 17.45
C ILE A 413 -9.61 -2.50 16.88
N GLY A 414 -10.33 -1.78 17.74
CA GLY A 414 -11.38 -0.85 17.36
C GLY A 414 -12.71 -1.53 17.02
N GLY A 415 -13.63 -0.77 16.45
CA GLY A 415 -15.00 -1.19 16.24
C GLY A 415 -15.82 -1.26 17.55
N THR A 416 -17.11 -1.40 17.43
CA THR A 416 -17.98 -1.64 18.61
C THR A 416 -17.80 -3.09 19.09
N ARG A 417 -17.49 -3.31 20.38
CA ARG A 417 -17.66 -4.63 21.00
C ARG A 417 -19.14 -4.99 20.88
N ARG A 418 -19.45 -6.06 20.15
CA ARG A 418 -20.81 -6.64 20.13
C ARG A 418 -21.02 -7.48 21.37
#